data_3405b2f3db6c3b94bfb0d47417fd811d
#
_entry.id   3405b2f3db6c3b94bfb0d47417fd811d
#
_cell.length_a   1.000
_cell.length_b   1.000
_cell.length_c   1.000
_cell.angle_alpha   90.00
_cell.angle_beta   90.00
_cell.angle_gamma   90.00
#
_symmetry.space_group_name_H-M   'P 1'
#
loop_
_entity.id
_entity.type
_entity.pdbx_description
1 polymer ?
#
loop_
_entity_poly.entity_id
_entity_poly.type
_entity_poly.pdbx_seq_one_letter_code
_entity_poly.pdbx_strand_id
1 'polypeptide(L)'
;MFNTFFDAWSSMIRPGASAPARRVSGSQFSHGLHEDGEHALHYRLFIPGGARDPMPLIVMLHGCGQDATDFAAGTGMNALAEEHGCLVLYPEQSCGAHWNRCWNWYDGEHHLRGAGEPALIAGLTRRIMAEHAVDPARVAVAGLSAGGAMAVILGRTYPDMFSAVGCHSGLAHGSASSDAGALLAMRTGAGSSAPAPASE
;
A
#
# COMPACT_ATOMS: atom_id res chain seq x y z
N MET A 1 -13.83 -0.45 15.30
CA MET A 1 -13.76 0.44 14.12
C MET A 1 -13.01 -0.19 12.93
N PHE A 2 -12.49 -1.43 13.05
CA PHE A 2 -11.83 -2.19 11.97
C PHE A 2 -12.78 -2.89 11.00
N ASN A 3 -14.05 -3.10 11.38
CA ASN A 3 -15.01 -3.89 10.58
C ASN A 3 -15.43 -3.23 9.25
N THR A 4 -15.54 -1.91 9.18
CA THR A 4 -16.06 -1.24 7.98
C THR A 4 -15.11 -1.29 6.77
N PHE A 5 -13.80 -1.27 7.00
CA PHE A 5 -12.83 -1.46 5.91
C PHE A 5 -12.86 -2.92 5.41
N PHE A 6 -12.97 -3.87 6.34
CA PHE A 6 -13.07 -5.29 6.04
C PHE A 6 -14.37 -5.65 5.31
N ASP A 7 -15.51 -5.05 5.67
CA ASP A 7 -16.79 -5.31 5.02
C ASP A 7 -16.80 -4.76 3.58
N ALA A 8 -16.27 -3.57 3.35
CA ALA A 8 -16.09 -3.02 2.01
C ALA A 8 -15.13 -3.88 1.19
N TRP A 9 -14.07 -4.38 1.80
CA TRP A 9 -13.06 -5.19 1.14
C TRP A 9 -13.54 -6.63 0.90
N SER A 10 -14.27 -7.25 1.84
CA SER A 10 -14.88 -8.57 1.66
C SER A 10 -15.86 -8.61 0.49
N SER A 11 -16.52 -7.50 0.16
CA SER A 11 -17.39 -7.42 -1.01
C SER A 11 -16.64 -7.44 -2.34
N MET A 12 -15.35 -7.08 -2.35
CA MET A 12 -14.47 -7.11 -3.52
C MET A 12 -13.86 -8.49 -3.78
N ILE A 13 -13.88 -9.41 -2.79
CA ILE A 13 -13.28 -10.76 -2.87
C ILE A 13 -14.29 -11.80 -3.41
N ARG A 14 -15.31 -11.42 -4.14
CA ARG A 14 -16.22 -12.40 -4.77
C ARG A 14 -15.50 -13.19 -5.85
N PRO A 15 -15.52 -14.55 -5.82
CA PRO A 15 -14.83 -15.36 -6.82
C PRO A 15 -15.46 -15.18 -8.19
N GLY A 16 -14.68 -14.62 -9.13
CA GLY A 16 -14.99 -14.63 -10.56
C GLY A 16 -14.62 -15.99 -11.17
N ALA A 17 -15.27 -16.38 -12.26
CA ALA A 17 -15.14 -17.66 -12.93
C ALA A 17 -13.71 -17.96 -13.40
N SER A 18 -13.32 -19.21 -13.26
CA SER A 18 -12.01 -19.83 -13.19
C SER A 18 -11.24 -19.99 -14.50
N ALA A 19 -9.95 -19.61 -14.44
CA ALA A 19 -8.86 -20.23 -15.20
C ALA A 19 -8.21 -21.37 -14.38
N PRO A 20 -7.46 -22.33 -14.95
CA PRO A 20 -6.87 -23.42 -14.19
C PRO A 20 -5.84 -22.91 -13.19
N ALA A 21 -6.09 -23.15 -11.94
CA ALA A 21 -5.36 -22.59 -10.81
C ALA A 21 -4.02 -23.30 -10.57
N ARG A 22 -2.92 -22.52 -10.50
CA ARG A 22 -1.67 -22.99 -9.89
C ARG A 22 -1.87 -23.04 -8.38
N ARG A 23 -1.84 -24.25 -7.79
CA ARG A 23 -1.89 -24.41 -6.32
C ARG A 23 -0.52 -24.13 -5.74
N VAL A 24 -0.41 -23.18 -4.85
CA VAL A 24 0.75 -22.99 -3.96
C VAL A 24 0.54 -23.93 -2.76
N SER A 25 1.51 -24.82 -2.50
CA SER A 25 1.46 -25.72 -1.36
C SER A 25 2.06 -25.03 -0.13
N GLY A 26 1.21 -24.58 0.78
CA GLY A 26 1.59 -23.84 2.00
C GLY A 26 1.75 -22.34 1.77
N SER A 27 1.50 -21.54 2.82
CA SER A 27 1.73 -20.10 2.79
C SER A 27 3.22 -19.75 2.78
N GLN A 28 3.57 -18.65 2.16
CA GLN A 28 4.94 -18.14 2.07
C GLN A 28 4.98 -16.68 2.52
N PHE A 29 6.03 -16.31 3.27
CA PHE A 29 6.31 -14.92 3.62
C PHE A 29 7.78 -14.64 3.27
N SER A 30 8.01 -14.07 2.11
CA SER A 30 9.34 -13.90 1.52
C SER A 30 9.81 -12.45 1.57
N HIS A 31 11.12 -12.25 1.48
CA HIS A 31 11.76 -10.95 1.30
C HIS A 31 12.19 -10.77 -0.15
N GLY A 32 12.08 -9.55 -0.67
CA GLY A 32 12.56 -9.18 -1.99
C GLY A 32 13.11 -7.77 -2.05
N LEU A 33 13.72 -7.44 -3.18
CA LEU A 33 14.21 -6.13 -3.55
C LEU A 33 13.63 -5.74 -4.91
N HIS A 34 13.14 -4.53 -5.02
CA HIS A 34 12.72 -3.91 -6.28
C HIS A 34 13.67 -2.76 -6.57
N GLU A 35 14.26 -2.77 -7.76
CA GLU A 35 15.17 -1.73 -8.23
C GLU A 35 14.54 -1.04 -9.44
N ASP A 36 14.60 0.28 -9.44
CA ASP A 36 14.15 1.14 -10.55
C ASP A 36 15.16 2.31 -10.70
N GLY A 37 16.05 2.19 -11.67
CA GLY A 37 17.17 3.10 -11.84
C GLY A 37 18.12 3.09 -10.65
N GLU A 38 18.31 4.25 -10.02
CA GLU A 38 19.14 4.40 -8.83
C GLU A 38 18.40 4.15 -7.50
N HIS A 39 17.09 3.87 -7.58
CA HIS A 39 16.24 3.66 -6.42
C HIS A 39 16.01 2.18 -6.15
N ALA A 40 15.97 1.82 -4.88
CA ALA A 40 15.71 0.46 -4.45
C ALA A 40 14.70 0.45 -3.28
N LEU A 41 13.79 -0.51 -3.32
CA LEU A 41 12.75 -0.69 -2.32
C LEU A 41 12.72 -2.14 -1.84
N HIS A 42 13.08 -2.35 -0.58
CA HIS A 42 12.87 -3.65 0.06
C HIS A 42 11.38 -3.91 0.25
N TYR A 43 11.00 -5.17 0.25
CA TYR A 43 9.61 -5.55 0.52
C TYR A 43 9.50 -6.94 1.14
N ARG A 44 8.38 -7.20 1.80
CA ARG A 44 7.90 -8.55 2.12
C ARG A 44 6.68 -8.86 1.27
N LEU A 45 6.56 -10.13 0.88
CA LEU A 45 5.40 -10.63 0.15
C LEU A 45 4.84 -11.85 0.87
N PHE A 46 3.57 -11.78 1.24
CA PHE A 46 2.81 -12.91 1.72
C PHE A 46 1.99 -13.51 0.59
N ILE A 47 2.14 -14.83 0.39
CA ILE A 47 1.38 -15.63 -0.57
C ILE A 47 0.60 -16.67 0.23
N PRO A 48 -0.74 -16.68 0.19
CA PRO A 48 -1.55 -17.63 0.94
C PRO A 48 -1.42 -19.05 0.38
N GLY A 49 -1.51 -20.04 1.27
CA GLY A 49 -1.53 -21.45 0.87
C GLY A 49 -2.85 -21.83 0.21
N GLY A 50 -2.80 -22.68 -0.82
CA GLY A 50 -4.01 -23.16 -1.48
C GLY A 50 -4.82 -22.14 -2.28
N ALA A 51 -4.34 -20.90 -2.39
CA ALA A 51 -4.98 -19.85 -3.17
C ALA A 51 -5.10 -20.21 -4.65
N ARG A 52 -6.11 -19.65 -5.30
CA ARG A 52 -6.41 -19.87 -6.72
C ARG A 52 -6.21 -18.57 -7.50
N ASP A 53 -5.49 -18.66 -8.60
CA ASP A 53 -5.34 -17.56 -9.55
C ASP A 53 -6.68 -17.26 -10.28
N PRO A 54 -6.96 -15.99 -10.62
CA PRO A 54 -6.22 -14.80 -10.23
C PRO A 54 -6.56 -14.36 -8.80
N MET A 55 -5.55 -13.89 -8.05
CA MET A 55 -5.68 -13.48 -6.65
C MET A 55 -5.87 -11.97 -6.49
N PRO A 56 -6.60 -11.50 -5.46
CA PRO A 56 -6.53 -10.10 -5.03
C PRO A 56 -5.15 -9.78 -4.47
N LEU A 57 -4.78 -8.50 -4.50
CA LEU A 57 -3.55 -7.98 -3.91
C LEU A 57 -3.87 -6.80 -3.00
N ILE A 58 -3.29 -6.80 -1.79
CA ILE A 58 -3.25 -5.62 -0.92
C ILE A 58 -1.82 -5.16 -0.78
N VAL A 59 -1.58 -3.88 -1.01
CA VAL A 59 -0.32 -3.19 -0.67
C VAL A 59 -0.49 -2.54 0.70
N MET A 60 0.36 -2.90 1.67
CA MET A 60 0.29 -2.45 3.05
C MET A 60 1.50 -1.58 3.40
N LEU A 61 1.26 -0.29 3.69
CA LEU A 61 2.29 0.70 3.95
C LEU A 61 2.39 1.00 5.45
N HIS A 62 3.55 0.72 6.03
CA HIS A 62 3.82 0.88 7.46
C HIS A 62 3.90 2.36 7.88
N GLY A 63 3.77 2.61 9.16
CA GLY A 63 4.00 3.92 9.77
C GLY A 63 5.49 4.22 10.02
N CYS A 64 5.79 5.44 10.45
CA CYS A 64 7.14 5.83 10.83
C CYS A 64 7.73 4.90 11.91
N GLY A 65 9.02 4.60 11.82
CA GLY A 65 9.75 3.78 12.79
C GLY A 65 9.46 2.28 12.71
N GLN A 66 8.60 1.85 11.78
CA GLN A 66 8.28 0.44 11.56
C GLN A 66 9.07 -0.13 10.37
N ASP A 67 9.07 -1.45 10.26
CA ASP A 67 9.47 -2.19 9.07
C ASP A 67 8.32 -3.09 8.56
N ALA A 68 8.52 -3.72 7.41
CA ALA A 68 7.52 -4.58 6.79
C ALA A 68 7.13 -5.79 7.65
N THR A 69 8.07 -6.35 8.40
CA THR A 69 7.84 -7.54 9.24
C THR A 69 7.05 -7.18 10.50
N ASP A 70 7.43 -6.08 11.16
CA ASP A 70 6.75 -5.54 12.32
C ASP A 70 5.31 -5.14 11.97
N PHE A 71 5.13 -4.48 10.83
CA PHE A 71 3.81 -4.06 10.36
C PHE A 71 2.92 -5.25 9.99
N ALA A 72 3.45 -6.27 9.34
CA ALA A 72 2.71 -7.51 9.04
C ALA A 72 2.25 -8.22 10.33
N ALA A 73 3.14 -8.31 11.33
CA ALA A 73 2.83 -8.91 12.63
C ALA A 73 1.77 -8.08 13.39
N GLY A 74 1.97 -6.76 13.47
CA GLY A 74 1.08 -5.86 14.22
C GLY A 74 -0.33 -5.75 13.64
N THR A 75 -0.48 -5.83 12.32
CA THR A 75 -1.80 -5.79 11.66
C THR A 75 -2.51 -7.14 11.62
N GLY A 76 -1.77 -8.24 11.76
CA GLY A 76 -2.31 -9.60 11.59
C GLY A 76 -2.82 -9.87 10.16
N MET A 77 -2.46 -9.04 9.19
CA MET A 77 -3.01 -9.09 7.83
C MET A 77 -2.70 -10.41 7.13
N ASN A 78 -1.56 -11.06 7.42
CA ASN A 78 -1.23 -12.36 6.82
C ASN A 78 -2.25 -13.46 7.18
N ALA A 79 -2.78 -13.45 8.42
CA ALA A 79 -3.80 -14.43 8.83
C ALA A 79 -5.11 -14.24 8.05
N LEU A 80 -5.52 -12.98 7.88
CA LEU A 80 -6.69 -12.64 7.09
C LEU A 80 -6.50 -12.94 5.60
N ALA A 81 -5.29 -12.69 5.10
CA ALA A 81 -4.93 -13.00 3.73
C ALA A 81 -4.94 -14.50 3.44
N GLU A 82 -4.52 -15.32 4.40
CA GLU A 82 -4.62 -16.78 4.32
C GLU A 82 -6.08 -17.23 4.24
N GLU A 83 -6.94 -16.67 5.11
CA GLU A 83 -8.38 -17.01 5.14
C GLU A 83 -9.10 -16.63 3.85
N HIS A 84 -8.75 -15.46 3.28
CA HIS A 84 -9.44 -14.90 2.10
C HIS A 84 -8.75 -15.18 0.77
N GLY A 85 -7.61 -15.84 0.75
CA GLY A 85 -6.89 -16.21 -0.47
C GLY A 85 -6.35 -14.99 -1.23
N CYS A 86 -5.75 -14.01 -0.53
CA CYS A 86 -5.18 -12.82 -1.15
C CYS A 86 -3.67 -12.66 -0.90
N LEU A 87 -2.99 -12.01 -1.83
CA LEU A 87 -1.61 -11.59 -1.68
C LEU A 87 -1.52 -10.34 -0.82
N VAL A 88 -0.48 -10.25 0.02
CA VAL A 88 -0.17 -9.00 0.73
C VAL A 88 1.27 -8.60 0.47
N LEU A 89 1.44 -7.41 -0.10
CA LEU A 89 2.72 -6.78 -0.37
C LEU A 89 2.98 -5.70 0.68
N TYR A 90 4.15 -5.78 1.32
CA TYR A 90 4.61 -4.82 2.33
C TYR A 90 5.89 -4.14 1.83
N PRO A 91 5.79 -3.04 1.09
CA PRO A 91 6.95 -2.20 0.80
C PRO A 91 7.56 -1.68 2.11
N GLU A 92 8.89 -1.54 2.14
CA GLU A 92 9.63 -1.11 3.33
C GLU A 92 10.44 0.14 3.02
N GLN A 93 10.17 1.23 3.74
CA GLN A 93 10.92 2.47 3.62
C GLN A 93 12.32 2.32 4.20
N SER A 94 13.31 2.79 3.46
CA SER A 94 14.71 2.73 3.87
C SER A 94 15.10 3.85 4.85
N CYS A 95 16.06 3.57 5.75
CA CYS A 95 16.68 4.62 6.58
C CYS A 95 17.46 5.64 5.75
N GLY A 96 17.87 5.29 4.52
CA GLY A 96 18.54 6.19 3.59
C GLY A 96 17.59 7.24 2.98
N ALA A 97 16.32 6.88 2.75
CA ALA A 97 15.32 7.81 2.24
C ALA A 97 14.73 8.70 3.34
N HIS A 98 14.59 8.15 4.56
CA HIS A 98 14.13 8.90 5.73
C HIS A 98 14.68 8.28 7.02
N TRP A 99 15.33 9.08 7.87
CA TRP A 99 16.03 8.63 9.10
C TRP A 99 15.12 7.79 10.05
N ASN A 100 13.83 8.09 10.10
CA ASN A 100 12.83 7.36 10.90
C ASN A 100 11.91 6.47 10.04
N ARG A 101 12.35 6.07 8.84
CA ARG A 101 11.56 5.23 7.92
C ARG A 101 10.14 5.74 7.68
N CYS A 102 9.91 7.06 7.71
CA CYS A 102 8.64 7.63 7.29
C CYS A 102 8.57 7.69 5.77
N TRP A 103 7.42 7.41 5.19
CA TRP A 103 7.14 7.77 3.81
C TRP A 103 7.12 9.30 3.70
N ASN A 104 7.77 9.84 2.67
CA ASN A 104 7.92 11.31 2.48
C ASN A 104 6.68 11.90 1.79
N TRP A 105 5.49 11.62 2.32
CA TRP A 105 4.18 11.98 1.79
C TRP A 105 3.95 13.49 1.66
N TYR A 106 4.72 14.32 2.32
CA TYR A 106 4.67 15.79 2.30
C TYR A 106 5.52 16.39 1.17
N ASP A 107 6.35 15.61 0.50
CA ASP A 107 7.15 16.07 -0.62
C ASP A 107 6.27 16.29 -1.85
N GLY A 108 6.35 17.48 -2.46
CA GLY A 108 5.54 17.85 -3.61
C GLY A 108 5.77 16.96 -4.84
N GLU A 109 6.96 16.42 -5.02
CA GLU A 109 7.25 15.48 -6.12
C GLU A 109 6.47 14.17 -5.96
N HIS A 110 6.23 13.74 -4.74
CA HIS A 110 5.46 12.53 -4.45
C HIS A 110 3.96 12.68 -4.75
N HIS A 111 3.49 13.89 -5.04
CA HIS A 111 2.10 14.13 -5.42
C HIS A 111 1.87 13.99 -6.94
N LEU A 112 2.91 13.69 -7.71
CA LEU A 112 2.85 13.56 -9.17
C LEU A 112 2.95 12.09 -9.59
N ARG A 113 2.13 11.72 -10.57
CA ARG A 113 2.24 10.39 -11.19
C ARG A 113 3.60 10.24 -11.88
N GLY A 114 4.27 9.13 -11.65
CA GLY A 114 5.56 8.81 -12.27
C GLY A 114 6.78 9.40 -11.55
N ALA A 115 6.60 10.03 -10.38
CA ALA A 115 7.68 10.61 -9.60
C ALA A 115 7.76 10.03 -8.18
N GLY A 116 8.94 10.07 -7.59
CA GLY A 116 9.23 9.77 -6.21
C GLY A 116 8.81 8.38 -5.72
N GLU A 117 8.59 8.28 -4.42
CA GLU A 117 8.20 7.03 -3.75
C GLU A 117 6.92 6.39 -4.32
N PRO A 118 5.85 7.13 -4.68
CA PRO A 118 4.67 6.53 -5.30
C PRO A 118 4.98 5.82 -6.62
N ALA A 119 5.89 6.34 -7.44
CA ALA A 119 6.29 5.69 -8.68
C ALA A 119 7.00 4.36 -8.42
N LEU A 120 7.90 4.33 -7.43
CA LEU A 120 8.63 3.14 -7.03
C LEU A 120 7.69 2.07 -6.46
N ILE A 121 6.75 2.45 -5.58
CA ILE A 121 5.73 1.54 -5.02
C ILE A 121 4.82 1.00 -6.14
N ALA A 122 4.39 1.85 -7.07
CA ALA A 122 3.56 1.44 -8.20
C ALA A 122 4.33 0.51 -9.16
N GLY A 123 5.61 0.75 -9.39
CA GLY A 123 6.50 -0.12 -10.15
C GLY A 123 6.61 -1.52 -9.54
N LEU A 124 6.89 -1.58 -8.24
CA LEU A 124 6.90 -2.82 -7.47
C LEU A 124 5.54 -3.54 -7.55
N THR A 125 4.44 -2.80 -7.38
CA THR A 125 3.10 -3.39 -7.45
C THR A 125 2.83 -4.03 -8.80
N ARG A 126 3.15 -3.36 -9.93
CA ARG A 126 3.01 -3.92 -11.28
C ARG A 126 3.84 -5.19 -11.47
N ARG A 127 5.06 -5.20 -10.96
CA ARG A 127 5.94 -6.38 -11.00
C ARG A 127 5.28 -7.57 -10.29
N ILE A 128 4.80 -7.38 -9.06
CA ILE A 128 4.12 -8.44 -8.30
C ILE A 128 2.85 -8.90 -9.00
N MET A 129 2.07 -8.00 -9.58
CA MET A 129 0.89 -8.35 -10.37
C MET A 129 1.22 -9.25 -11.56
N ALA A 130 2.34 -8.99 -12.24
CA ALA A 130 2.79 -9.80 -13.38
C ALA A 130 3.34 -11.17 -12.96
N GLU A 131 4.10 -11.23 -11.85
CA GLU A 131 4.75 -12.45 -11.37
C GLU A 131 3.76 -13.45 -10.73
N HIS A 132 2.64 -12.97 -10.17
CA HIS A 132 1.73 -13.76 -9.32
C HIS A 132 0.28 -13.85 -9.82
N ALA A 133 0.02 -13.56 -11.08
CA ALA A 133 -1.32 -13.64 -11.69
C ALA A 133 -2.39 -12.93 -10.83
N VAL A 134 -2.14 -11.68 -10.46
CA VAL A 134 -3.07 -10.85 -9.69
C VAL A 134 -4.24 -10.42 -10.57
N ASP A 135 -5.45 -10.39 -10.01
CA ASP A 135 -6.62 -9.78 -10.64
C ASP A 135 -6.47 -8.25 -10.63
N PRO A 136 -6.31 -7.59 -11.77
CA PRO A 136 -6.10 -6.15 -11.82
C PRO A 136 -7.30 -5.33 -11.31
N ALA A 137 -8.49 -5.91 -11.28
CA ALA A 137 -9.68 -5.25 -10.73
C ALA A 137 -9.74 -5.32 -9.18
N ARG A 138 -8.86 -6.12 -8.56
CA ARG A 138 -8.85 -6.37 -7.12
C ARG A 138 -7.50 -6.06 -6.48
N VAL A 139 -6.98 -4.87 -6.78
CA VAL A 139 -5.76 -4.34 -6.17
C VAL A 139 -6.13 -3.19 -5.25
N ALA A 140 -5.73 -3.28 -3.98
CA ALA A 140 -5.97 -2.22 -2.99
C ALA A 140 -4.65 -1.75 -2.36
N VAL A 141 -4.64 -0.53 -1.84
CA VAL A 141 -3.55 0.00 -1.02
C VAL A 141 -4.08 0.49 0.31
N ALA A 142 -3.39 0.17 1.38
CA ALA A 142 -3.74 0.66 2.71
C ALA A 142 -2.47 0.98 3.51
N GLY A 143 -2.60 1.85 4.51
CA GLY A 143 -1.46 2.18 5.35
C GLY A 143 -1.84 2.87 6.65
N LEU A 144 -0.84 2.95 7.53
CA LEU A 144 -0.93 3.56 8.84
C LEU A 144 -0.10 4.85 8.89
N SER A 145 -0.64 5.94 9.44
CA SER A 145 0.08 7.20 9.68
C SER A 145 0.72 7.74 8.38
N ALA A 146 2.04 7.89 8.30
CA ALA A 146 2.73 8.27 7.06
C ALA A 146 2.41 7.32 5.89
N GLY A 147 2.30 6.00 6.15
CA GLY A 147 1.86 5.01 5.17
C GLY A 147 0.40 5.22 4.75
N GLY A 148 -0.47 5.67 5.66
CA GLY A 148 -1.85 6.03 5.34
C GLY A 148 -1.93 7.25 4.41
N ALA A 149 -1.13 8.28 4.66
CA ALA A 149 -1.04 9.45 3.79
C ALA A 149 -0.48 9.08 2.40
N MET A 150 0.55 8.23 2.34
CA MET A 150 1.11 7.70 1.10
C MET A 150 0.10 6.84 0.33
N ALA A 151 -0.73 6.04 1.02
CA ALA A 151 -1.80 5.28 0.40
C ALA A 151 -2.84 6.18 -0.29
N VAL A 152 -3.18 7.33 0.31
CA VAL A 152 -4.06 8.34 -0.31
C VAL A 152 -3.42 8.92 -1.56
N ILE A 153 -2.12 9.24 -1.54
CA ILE A 153 -1.38 9.72 -2.71
C ILE A 153 -1.42 8.69 -3.83
N LEU A 154 -1.13 7.42 -3.53
CA LEU A 154 -1.16 6.33 -4.51
C LEU A 154 -2.54 6.16 -5.15
N GLY A 155 -3.62 6.20 -4.35
CA GLY A 155 -4.98 6.12 -4.87
C GLY A 155 -5.35 7.28 -5.79
N ARG A 156 -4.78 8.48 -5.58
CA ARG A 156 -5.00 9.65 -6.44
C ARG A 156 -4.12 9.64 -7.70
N THR A 157 -2.88 9.20 -7.59
CA THR A 157 -1.92 9.23 -8.70
C THR A 157 -2.01 7.99 -9.59
N TYR A 158 -2.52 6.87 -9.07
CA TYR A 158 -2.70 5.60 -9.79
C TYR A 158 -4.12 5.01 -9.59
N PRO A 159 -5.20 5.77 -9.90
CA PRO A 159 -6.58 5.31 -9.75
C PRO A 159 -6.93 4.14 -10.69
N ASP A 160 -6.16 3.98 -11.76
CA ASP A 160 -6.24 2.85 -12.71
C ASP A 160 -5.66 1.55 -12.15
N MET A 161 -4.84 1.62 -11.09
CA MET A 161 -4.22 0.46 -10.45
C MET A 161 -4.94 0.08 -9.16
N PHE A 162 -5.27 1.06 -8.32
CA PHE A 162 -5.82 0.83 -7.00
C PHE A 162 -7.33 1.04 -6.97
N SER A 163 -8.08 -0.04 -6.89
CA SER A 163 -9.55 -0.04 -6.83
C SER A 163 -10.08 0.38 -5.45
N ALA A 164 -9.26 0.33 -4.40
CA ALA A 164 -9.61 0.78 -3.05
C ALA A 164 -8.41 1.34 -2.30
N VAL A 165 -8.67 2.29 -1.40
CA VAL A 165 -7.68 2.94 -0.55
C VAL A 165 -8.11 2.86 0.91
N GLY A 166 -7.23 2.35 1.78
CA GLY A 166 -7.39 2.35 3.23
C GLY A 166 -6.41 3.33 3.90
N CYS A 167 -6.92 4.33 4.58
CA CYS A 167 -6.11 5.28 5.32
C CYS A 167 -6.44 5.22 6.81
N HIS A 168 -5.49 4.72 7.61
CA HIS A 168 -5.62 4.72 9.06
C HIS A 168 -4.68 5.76 9.68
N SER A 169 -5.25 6.74 10.39
CA SER A 169 -4.48 7.80 11.06
C SER A 169 -3.51 8.57 10.15
N GLY A 170 -3.75 8.56 8.84
CA GLY A 170 -3.01 9.33 7.86
C GLY A 170 -3.62 10.71 7.66
N LEU A 171 -2.89 11.57 6.99
CA LEU A 171 -3.32 12.92 6.64
C LEU A 171 -3.83 12.98 5.20
N ALA A 172 -4.72 13.93 4.93
CA ALA A 172 -5.24 14.17 3.60
C ALA A 172 -4.13 14.63 2.64
N HIS A 173 -4.32 14.35 1.36
CA HIS A 173 -3.43 14.82 0.30
C HIS A 173 -3.28 16.36 0.36
N GLY A 174 -2.04 16.85 0.29
CA GLY A 174 -1.75 18.28 0.34
C GLY A 174 -1.84 18.93 1.72
N SER A 175 -1.96 18.15 2.81
CA SER A 175 -2.04 18.67 4.19
C SER A 175 -0.73 19.29 4.68
N ALA A 176 0.40 18.99 4.05
CA ALA A 176 1.71 19.55 4.35
C ALA A 176 2.57 19.60 3.08
N SER A 177 3.56 20.49 3.08
CA SER A 177 4.54 20.67 2.00
C SER A 177 5.98 20.69 2.52
N SER A 178 6.20 20.26 3.76
CA SER A 178 7.51 20.13 4.40
C SER A 178 7.44 19.21 5.62
N ASP A 179 8.58 18.71 6.07
CA ASP A 179 8.68 17.85 7.25
C ASP A 179 8.15 18.56 8.52
N ALA A 180 8.52 19.82 8.72
CA ALA A 180 8.00 20.62 9.83
C ALA A 180 6.49 20.85 9.74
N GLY A 181 5.97 21.10 8.54
CA GLY A 181 4.54 21.22 8.26
C GLY A 181 3.80 19.91 8.50
N ALA A 182 4.39 18.79 8.14
CA ALA A 182 3.87 17.46 8.39
C ALA A 182 3.74 17.17 9.89
N LEU A 183 4.77 17.48 10.67
CA LEU A 183 4.75 17.34 12.13
C LEU A 183 3.67 18.23 12.78
N LEU A 184 3.53 19.44 12.32
CA LEU A 184 2.49 20.37 12.79
C LEU A 184 1.10 19.82 12.44
N ALA A 185 0.86 19.42 11.21
CA ALA A 185 -0.42 18.88 10.75
C ALA A 185 -0.81 17.59 11.51
N MET A 186 0.15 16.73 11.85
CA MET A 186 -0.09 15.56 12.70
C MET A 186 -0.52 15.93 14.13
N ARG A 187 -0.08 17.09 14.65
CA ARG A 187 -0.41 17.54 16.00
C ARG A 187 -1.72 18.31 16.08
N THR A 188 -2.04 19.10 15.06
CA THR A 188 -3.15 20.08 15.07
C THR A 188 -4.28 19.75 14.10
N GLY A 189 -4.10 18.71 13.29
CA GLY A 189 -4.95 18.45 12.12
C GLY A 189 -4.52 19.28 10.91
N ALA A 190 -5.02 18.93 9.73
CA ALA A 190 -4.82 19.73 8.52
C ALA A 190 -5.51 21.08 8.69
N GLY A 191 -4.74 22.18 8.56
CA GLY A 191 -5.32 23.51 8.53
C GLY A 191 -6.34 23.66 7.39
N SER A 192 -7.24 24.62 7.48
CA SER A 192 -8.33 24.89 6.52
C SER A 192 -7.87 25.31 5.10
N SER A 193 -6.60 25.18 4.78
CA SER A 193 -5.98 25.50 3.49
C SER A 193 -5.77 24.29 2.56
N ALA A 194 -6.39 23.15 2.84
CA ALA A 194 -6.38 22.04 1.87
C ALA A 194 -7.03 22.52 0.56
N PRO A 195 -6.36 22.44 -0.60
CA PRO A 195 -6.97 22.83 -1.86
C PRO A 195 -8.22 22.01 -2.09
N ALA A 196 -9.29 22.65 -2.54
CA ALA A 196 -10.52 22.00 -2.94
C ALA A 196 -10.21 20.88 -3.97
N PRO A 197 -10.94 19.75 -3.98
CA PRO A 197 -10.77 18.75 -5.01
C PRO A 197 -10.93 19.45 -6.37
N ALA A 198 -9.99 19.17 -7.28
CA ALA A 198 -10.10 19.68 -8.66
C ALA A 198 -11.46 19.20 -9.19
N SER A 199 -12.33 20.15 -9.53
CA SER A 199 -13.54 19.86 -10.31
C SER A 199 -13.11 19.28 -11.66
N GLU A 200 -13.73 18.15 -12.01
CA GLU A 200 -13.60 17.47 -13.30
C GLU A 200 -13.68 18.42 -14.50
#